data_69a545581d9371fee02636f3ba27296a
#
_entry.id   69a545581d9371fee02636f3ba27296a
#
_cell.length_a   1.000
_cell.length_b   1.000
_cell.length_c   1.000
_cell.angle_alpha   90.00
_cell.angle_beta   90.00
_cell.angle_gamma   90.00
#
_symmetry.space_group_name_H-M   'P 1'
#
loop_
_entity.id
_entity.type
_entity.pdbx_description
1 polymer ?
#
loop_
_entity_poly.entity_id
_entity_poly.type
_entity_poly.pdbx_seq_one_letter_code
_entity_poly.pdbx_strand_id
1 'polypeptide(L)'
;PEAVKYKSWSHQERLCDLKEKVSLHKKGDIYYISQFTRSKTGTSFSEIKQSEELASFFAERACEFLHRFIVGGYEGWCIVTTPRRRHNEGFHFSTSICTKIAGAVKIPFYENAIQCLTKDRLNPEFFLLRPIKEKKIIVYDDILTTGSTLLATYELLKDREQLLFLVGINNK
;
A
#
# COMPACT_ATOMS: atom_id res chain seq x y z
N PRO A 1 2.90 -5.34 -22.36
CA PRO A 1 1.52 -5.30 -21.90
C PRO A 1 0.96 -3.89 -22.01
N GLU A 2 -0.25 -3.80 -22.45
CA GLU A 2 -0.93 -2.53 -22.59
C GLU A 2 -1.34 -1.98 -21.23
N ALA A 3 -1.44 -0.65 -21.15
CA ALA A 3 -1.98 -0.01 -19.96
C ALA A 3 -3.43 -0.45 -19.77
N VAL A 4 -3.79 -0.78 -18.55
CA VAL A 4 -5.16 -1.19 -18.24
C VAL A 4 -6.05 0.04 -18.29
N LYS A 5 -7.06 0.00 -19.16
CA LYS A 5 -8.04 1.06 -19.28
C LYS A 5 -9.29 0.68 -18.50
N TYR A 6 -9.62 1.47 -17.53
CA TYR A 6 -10.80 1.26 -16.72
C TYR A 6 -11.96 2.06 -17.32
N LYS A 7 -12.89 1.36 -17.95
CA LYS A 7 -14.02 2.01 -18.60
C LYS A 7 -14.89 2.81 -17.65
N SER A 8 -14.96 2.40 -16.40
CA SER A 8 -15.64 3.18 -15.37
C SER A 8 -15.04 4.58 -15.19
N TRP A 9 -13.86 4.76 -15.74
CA TRP A 9 -13.14 6.02 -15.76
C TRP A 9 -13.01 6.58 -17.16
N SER A 10 -13.94 6.30 -18.01
CA SER A 10 -13.87 6.72 -19.42
C SER A 10 -13.68 8.23 -19.57
N HIS A 11 -14.23 9.00 -18.65
CA HIS A 11 -14.00 10.44 -18.58
C HIS A 11 -12.59 10.80 -18.08
N GLN A 12 -11.84 9.83 -17.65
CA GLN A 12 -10.51 9.96 -17.08
C GLN A 12 -9.51 9.07 -17.80
N GLU A 13 -9.63 8.95 -19.10
CA GLU A 13 -8.77 8.08 -19.91
C GLU A 13 -7.28 8.33 -19.69
N ARG A 14 -6.92 9.57 -19.40
CA ARG A 14 -5.57 9.94 -19.04
C ARG A 14 -5.07 9.33 -17.72
N LEU A 15 -5.96 8.76 -16.92
CA LEU A 15 -5.58 8.06 -15.68
C LEU A 15 -5.04 6.65 -15.94
N CYS A 16 -5.09 6.22 -17.17
CA CYS A 16 -4.82 4.84 -17.52
C CYS A 16 -3.36 4.55 -17.94
N ASP A 17 -2.42 5.32 -17.43
CA ASP A 17 -0.99 5.03 -17.60
C ASP A 17 -0.49 3.92 -16.66
N LEU A 18 -1.37 3.38 -15.85
CA LEU A 18 -1.03 2.28 -14.96
C LEU A 18 -1.02 0.97 -15.72
N LYS A 19 0.04 0.23 -15.54
CA LYS A 19 0.13 -1.15 -16.04
C LYS A 19 0.01 -2.09 -14.86
N GLU A 20 -0.92 -3.01 -14.95
CA GLU A 20 -1.02 -4.06 -13.97
C GLU A 20 0.14 -5.03 -14.14
N LYS A 21 1.01 -5.03 -13.16
CA LYS A 21 2.16 -5.91 -13.14
C LYS A 21 2.55 -6.19 -11.71
N VAL A 22 2.18 -7.36 -11.25
CA VAL A 22 2.59 -7.83 -9.92
C VAL A 22 4.06 -8.20 -10.01
N SER A 23 4.90 -7.51 -9.27
CA SER A 23 6.34 -7.70 -9.31
C SER A 23 6.94 -7.70 -7.92
N LEU A 24 7.88 -8.62 -7.70
CA LEU A 24 8.67 -8.67 -6.47
C LEU A 24 9.93 -7.84 -6.67
N HIS A 25 10.19 -6.97 -5.72
CA HIS A 25 11.35 -6.08 -5.73
C HIS A 25 12.16 -6.24 -4.44
N LYS A 26 13.42 -5.90 -4.52
CA LYS A 26 14.29 -5.83 -3.36
C LYS A 26 14.87 -4.42 -3.22
N LYS A 27 14.84 -3.90 -1.99
CA LYS A 27 15.51 -2.65 -1.64
C LYS A 27 16.18 -2.80 -0.29
N GLY A 28 17.53 -2.83 -0.26
CA GLY A 28 18.25 -3.14 0.96
C GLY A 28 17.91 -4.56 1.42
N ASP A 29 17.47 -4.68 2.65
CA ASP A 29 17.06 -5.97 3.24
C ASP A 29 15.56 -6.25 3.10
N ILE A 30 14.85 -5.39 2.37
CA ILE A 30 13.40 -5.47 2.25
C ILE A 30 13.00 -6.04 0.90
N TYR A 31 12.07 -6.98 0.93
CA TYR A 31 11.35 -7.42 -0.26
C TYR A 31 9.95 -6.81 -0.22
N TYR A 32 9.52 -6.24 -1.33
CA TYR A 32 8.17 -5.70 -1.44
C TYR A 32 7.53 -6.09 -2.77
N ILE A 33 6.22 -6.17 -2.76
CA ILE A 33 5.43 -6.52 -3.95
C ILE A 33 4.70 -5.27 -4.40
N SER A 34 4.81 -4.92 -5.68
CA SER A 34 4.02 -3.85 -6.28
C SER A 34 2.94 -4.43 -7.18
N GLN A 35 1.75 -3.82 -7.18
CA GLN A 35 0.63 -4.25 -7.99
C GLN A 35 0.66 -3.64 -9.38
N PHE A 36 0.98 -2.36 -9.46
CA PHE A 36 0.97 -1.59 -10.69
C PHE A 36 2.27 -0.85 -10.88
N THR A 37 2.63 -0.63 -12.13
CA THR A 37 3.72 0.27 -12.48
C THR A 37 3.15 1.44 -13.27
N ARG A 38 3.77 2.60 -13.12
CA ARG A 38 3.43 3.78 -13.91
C ARG A 38 4.44 3.93 -15.03
N SER A 39 3.96 3.96 -16.27
CA SER A 39 4.85 4.00 -17.43
C SER A 39 5.17 5.41 -17.92
N LYS A 40 4.31 6.37 -17.64
CA LYS A 40 4.47 7.76 -18.08
C LYS A 40 3.70 8.71 -17.17
N THR A 41 4.10 9.97 -17.26
CA THR A 41 3.53 11.06 -16.47
C THR A 41 2.29 11.66 -17.16
N GLY A 42 1.20 10.93 -17.25
CA GLY A 42 -0.03 11.49 -17.82
C GLY A 42 -0.97 12.03 -16.77
N THR A 43 -0.94 11.46 -15.57
CA THR A 43 -1.94 11.69 -14.56
C THR A 43 -1.33 12.04 -13.24
N SER A 44 -1.89 13.04 -12.59
CA SER A 44 -1.52 13.39 -11.23
C SER A 44 -1.88 12.27 -10.26
N PHE A 45 -0.96 11.89 -9.37
CA PHE A 45 -1.24 10.96 -8.29
C PHE A 45 -2.38 11.45 -7.39
N SER A 46 -2.58 12.76 -7.29
CA SER A 46 -3.67 13.32 -6.50
C SER A 46 -5.04 12.90 -7.04
N GLU A 47 -5.19 12.80 -8.36
CA GLU A 47 -6.44 12.32 -8.98
C GLU A 47 -6.67 10.83 -8.69
N ILE A 48 -5.62 10.03 -8.79
CA ILE A 48 -5.68 8.60 -8.44
C ILE A 48 -6.12 8.43 -6.98
N LYS A 49 -5.52 9.18 -6.08
CA LYS A 49 -5.79 9.09 -4.65
C LYS A 49 -7.17 9.59 -4.24
N GLN A 50 -7.91 10.21 -5.13
CA GLN A 50 -9.29 10.65 -4.86
C GLN A 50 -10.32 9.65 -5.37
N SER A 51 -9.92 8.62 -6.09
CA SER A 51 -10.83 7.68 -6.72
C SER A 51 -11.16 6.51 -5.80
N GLU A 52 -12.39 6.47 -5.31
CA GLU A 52 -12.87 5.33 -4.54
C GLU A 52 -13.06 4.08 -5.38
N GLU A 53 -13.44 4.22 -6.64
CA GLU A 53 -13.52 3.09 -7.57
C GLU A 53 -12.17 2.44 -7.77
N LEU A 54 -11.13 3.25 -7.88
CA LEU A 54 -9.78 2.74 -8.02
C LEU A 54 -9.29 2.06 -6.75
N ALA A 55 -9.63 2.63 -5.59
CA ALA A 55 -9.31 1.99 -4.32
C ALA A 55 -9.96 0.61 -4.22
N SER A 56 -11.21 0.48 -4.61
CA SER A 56 -11.90 -0.81 -4.65
C SER A 56 -11.23 -1.79 -5.59
N PHE A 57 -10.83 -1.34 -6.76
CA PHE A 57 -10.14 -2.16 -7.74
C PHE A 57 -8.77 -2.64 -7.20
N PHE A 58 -8.01 -1.75 -6.61
CA PHE A 58 -6.72 -2.11 -6.01
C PHE A 58 -6.89 -3.13 -4.89
N ALA A 59 -7.91 -2.97 -4.06
CA ALA A 59 -8.19 -3.90 -2.97
C ALA A 59 -8.58 -5.29 -3.50
N GLU A 60 -9.45 -5.34 -4.51
CA GLU A 60 -9.84 -6.60 -5.16
C GLU A 60 -8.64 -7.34 -5.73
N ARG A 61 -7.80 -6.64 -6.49
CA ARG A 61 -6.62 -7.24 -7.09
C ARG A 61 -5.61 -7.67 -6.03
N ALA A 62 -5.46 -6.88 -4.97
CA ALA A 62 -4.60 -7.26 -3.86
C ALA A 62 -5.05 -8.56 -3.20
N CYS A 63 -6.34 -8.71 -2.93
CA CYS A 63 -6.88 -9.93 -2.34
C CYS A 63 -6.62 -11.15 -3.21
N GLU A 64 -6.73 -11.03 -4.51
CA GLU A 64 -6.49 -12.14 -5.44
C GLU A 64 -5.07 -12.69 -5.31
N PHE A 65 -4.07 -11.81 -5.26
CA PHE A 65 -2.72 -12.33 -5.16
C PHE A 65 -2.29 -12.63 -3.72
N LEU A 66 -2.84 -11.96 -2.72
CA LEU A 66 -2.55 -12.29 -1.31
C LEU A 66 -2.89 -13.75 -1.01
N HIS A 67 -3.96 -14.27 -1.58
CA HIS A 67 -4.31 -15.68 -1.43
C HIS A 67 -3.24 -16.64 -1.95
N ARG A 68 -2.41 -16.19 -2.86
CA ARG A 68 -1.29 -16.98 -3.40
C ARG A 68 -0.04 -16.89 -2.53
N PHE A 69 0.17 -15.76 -1.89
CA PHE A 69 1.36 -15.53 -1.06
C PHE A 69 1.18 -15.98 0.38
N ILE A 70 -0.01 -15.81 0.92
CA ILE A 70 -0.32 -16.22 2.29
C ILE A 70 -1.00 -17.58 2.24
N VAL A 71 -0.17 -18.60 2.39
CA VAL A 71 -0.62 -20.00 2.39
C VAL A 71 -0.97 -20.41 3.81
N GLY A 72 -2.06 -21.13 3.98
CA GLY A 72 -2.48 -21.61 5.30
C GLY A 72 -3.43 -20.69 6.04
N GLY A 73 -3.90 -19.62 5.38
CA GLY A 73 -4.89 -18.72 5.96
C GLY A 73 -4.28 -17.48 6.59
N TYR A 74 -5.17 -16.60 7.07
CA TYR A 74 -4.81 -15.26 7.54
C TYR A 74 -4.76 -15.15 9.06
N GLU A 75 -4.81 -16.25 9.76
CA GLU A 75 -4.75 -16.23 11.21
C GLU A 75 -3.43 -15.63 11.71
N GLY A 76 -3.52 -14.70 12.64
CA GLY A 76 -2.35 -14.02 13.18
C GLY A 76 -1.83 -12.87 12.33
N TRP A 77 -2.48 -12.56 11.22
CA TRP A 77 -2.14 -11.42 10.36
C TRP A 77 -2.96 -10.19 10.71
N CYS A 78 -2.37 -9.03 10.47
CA CYS A 78 -3.08 -7.76 10.43
C CYS A 78 -2.55 -6.93 9.27
N ILE A 79 -3.19 -5.81 8.99
CA ILE A 79 -2.75 -4.88 7.97
C ILE A 79 -2.59 -3.49 8.58
N VAL A 80 -1.55 -2.78 8.16
CA VAL A 80 -1.30 -1.38 8.52
C VAL A 80 -0.93 -0.60 7.27
N THR A 81 -1.14 0.71 7.32
CA THR A 81 -0.63 1.61 6.28
C THR A 81 0.65 2.27 6.75
N THR A 82 1.48 2.69 5.81
CA THR A 82 2.56 3.63 6.08
C THR A 82 1.97 4.97 6.57
N PRO A 83 2.75 5.79 7.30
CA PRO A 83 2.23 7.03 7.86
C PRO A 83 1.72 8.00 6.81
N ARG A 84 0.66 8.70 7.15
CA ARG A 84 0.17 9.81 6.34
C ARG A 84 1.10 11.00 6.48
N ARG A 85 1.45 11.60 5.37
CA ARG A 85 2.28 12.83 5.38
C ARG A 85 1.46 14.09 5.56
N ARG A 86 0.16 14.03 5.26
CA ARG A 86 -0.77 15.16 5.39
C ARG A 86 -2.01 14.71 6.12
N HIS A 87 -2.44 15.52 7.07
CA HIS A 87 -3.73 15.35 7.71
C HIS A 87 -4.80 15.96 6.79
N ASN A 88 -5.26 15.18 5.86
CA ASN A 88 -6.41 15.57 5.05
C ASN A 88 -7.65 14.95 5.66
N GLU A 89 -8.59 15.79 6.02
CA GLU A 89 -9.94 15.32 6.31
C GLU A 89 -10.57 14.88 5.00
N GLY A 90 -11.34 13.80 5.04
CA GLY A 90 -12.02 13.26 3.87
C GLY A 90 -11.47 11.93 3.40
N PHE A 91 -11.70 11.64 2.12
CA PHE A 91 -11.35 10.35 1.54
C PHE A 91 -9.83 10.11 1.54
N HIS A 92 -9.44 8.94 2.03
CA HIS A 92 -8.04 8.54 2.08
C HIS A 92 -7.84 7.20 1.36
N PHE A 93 -7.08 7.24 0.29
CA PHE A 93 -6.91 6.12 -0.64
C PHE A 93 -6.38 4.85 0.03
N SER A 94 -5.26 4.95 0.72
CA SER A 94 -4.66 3.79 1.41
C SER A 94 -5.56 3.23 2.49
N THR A 95 -6.23 4.08 3.25
CA THR A 95 -7.17 3.65 4.28
C THR A 95 -8.34 2.89 3.67
N SER A 96 -8.89 3.39 2.57
CA SER A 96 -9.99 2.73 1.85
C SER A 96 -9.56 1.34 1.36
N ILE A 97 -8.38 1.25 0.75
CA ILE A 97 -7.86 -0.03 0.27
C ILE A 97 -7.67 -1.01 1.41
N CYS A 98 -7.02 -0.60 2.50
CA CYS A 98 -6.77 -1.47 3.64
C CYS A 98 -8.05 -1.90 4.35
N THR A 99 -9.03 -1.01 4.46
CA THR A 99 -10.34 -1.35 5.02
C THR A 99 -11.00 -2.45 4.20
N LYS A 100 -10.96 -2.34 2.89
CA LYS A 100 -11.56 -3.33 1.98
C LYS A 100 -10.82 -4.67 2.02
N ILE A 101 -9.49 -4.64 2.02
CA ILE A 101 -8.69 -5.86 2.13
C ILE A 101 -8.98 -6.55 3.48
N ALA A 102 -8.91 -5.80 4.56
CA ALA A 102 -9.14 -6.34 5.90
C ALA A 102 -10.52 -6.96 6.05
N GLY A 103 -11.54 -6.33 5.49
CA GLY A 103 -12.91 -6.87 5.49
C GLY A 103 -13.04 -8.12 4.66
N ALA A 104 -12.38 -8.18 3.52
CA ALA A 104 -12.45 -9.34 2.60
C ALA A 104 -11.75 -10.57 3.17
N VAL A 105 -10.57 -10.40 3.76
CA VAL A 105 -9.78 -11.52 4.29
C VAL A 105 -9.96 -11.72 5.80
N LYS A 106 -10.75 -10.86 6.42
CA LYS A 106 -11.14 -10.93 7.86
C LYS A 106 -9.95 -10.85 8.80
N ILE A 107 -9.14 -9.83 8.62
CA ILE A 107 -8.03 -9.50 9.51
C ILE A 107 -8.21 -8.10 10.09
N PRO A 108 -7.59 -7.79 11.25
CA PRO A 108 -7.62 -6.44 11.79
C PRO A 108 -6.89 -5.44 10.90
N PHE A 109 -7.43 -4.24 10.79
CA PHE A 109 -6.75 -3.09 10.23
C PHE A 109 -6.48 -2.07 11.34
N TYR A 110 -5.20 -1.83 11.60
CA TYR A 110 -4.79 -0.82 12.58
C TYR A 110 -4.60 0.52 11.87
N GLU A 111 -5.68 1.26 11.76
CA GLU A 111 -5.67 2.57 11.11
C GLU A 111 -4.84 3.57 11.92
N ASN A 112 -4.00 4.34 11.25
CA ASN A 112 -3.11 5.34 11.86
C ASN A 112 -2.22 4.80 12.98
N ALA A 113 -1.85 3.54 12.92
CA ALA A 113 -0.99 2.94 13.94
C ALA A 113 0.44 3.45 13.88
N ILE A 114 0.94 3.76 12.68
CA ILE A 114 2.29 4.26 12.48
C ILE A 114 2.24 5.75 12.20
N GLN A 115 3.03 6.50 12.95
CA GLN A 115 3.12 7.95 12.82
C GLN A 115 4.54 8.38 12.52
N CYS A 116 4.69 9.49 11.83
CA CYS A 116 5.98 10.06 11.51
C CYS A 116 6.39 11.06 12.60
N LEU A 117 7.57 10.86 13.18
CA LEU A 117 8.11 11.71 14.20
C LEU A 117 8.77 12.97 13.62
N THR A 118 9.34 12.86 12.43
CA THR A 118 10.08 13.94 11.78
C THR A 118 9.43 14.36 10.47
N LYS A 119 9.74 15.59 10.04
CA LYS A 119 9.30 16.09 8.72
C LYS A 119 10.30 15.77 7.61
N ASP A 120 11.43 15.16 7.94
CA ASP A 120 12.46 14.82 6.97
C ASP A 120 11.99 13.66 6.09
N ARG A 121 11.90 13.91 4.79
CA ARG A 121 11.47 12.89 3.83
C ARG A 121 12.56 11.89 3.46
N LEU A 122 13.82 12.27 3.65
CA LEU A 122 14.95 11.42 3.27
C LEU A 122 15.30 10.43 4.37
N ASN A 123 15.17 10.85 5.63
CA ASN A 123 15.43 10.01 6.79
C ASN A 123 14.26 10.07 7.76
N PRO A 124 13.09 9.55 7.40
CA PRO A 124 11.94 9.58 8.27
C PRO A 124 12.14 8.67 9.48
N GLU A 125 11.69 9.14 10.64
CA GLU A 125 11.59 8.33 11.85
C GLU A 125 10.13 8.09 12.17
N PHE A 126 9.79 6.83 12.41
CA PHE A 126 8.43 6.41 12.68
C PHE A 126 8.30 5.85 14.09
N PHE A 127 7.10 5.91 14.61
CA PHE A 127 6.78 5.31 15.89
C PHE A 127 5.37 4.70 15.85
N LEU A 128 5.11 3.76 16.75
CA LEU A 128 3.79 3.17 16.90
C LEU A 128 2.95 4.04 17.84
N LEU A 129 1.83 4.54 17.33
CA LEU A 129 0.88 5.30 18.15
C LEU A 129 0.13 4.38 19.11
N ARG A 130 -0.07 3.14 18.71
CA ARG A 130 -0.73 2.11 19.52
C ARG A 130 -0.11 0.74 19.25
N PRO A 131 -0.16 -0.19 20.21
CA PRO A 131 0.47 -1.49 20.03
C PRO A 131 -0.26 -2.32 18.99
N ILE A 132 0.52 -3.11 18.25
CA ILE A 132 0.02 -4.08 17.29
C ILE A 132 0.28 -5.46 17.89
N LYS A 133 -0.78 -6.23 18.14
CA LYS A 133 -0.68 -7.55 18.78
C LYS A 133 -0.17 -8.64 17.85
N GLU A 134 -0.55 -8.55 16.59
CA GLU A 134 -0.25 -9.60 15.62
C GLU A 134 1.24 -9.65 15.31
N LYS A 135 1.75 -10.86 15.14
CA LYS A 135 3.15 -11.10 14.80
C LYS A 135 3.42 -11.05 13.30
N LYS A 136 2.37 -11.08 12.50
CA LYS A 136 2.45 -11.08 11.05
C LYS A 136 1.71 -9.85 10.52
N ILE A 137 2.40 -9.03 9.76
CA ILE A 137 1.88 -7.73 9.37
C ILE A 137 2.02 -7.53 7.87
N ILE A 138 0.91 -7.17 7.22
CA ILE A 138 0.92 -6.63 5.86
C ILE A 138 1.06 -5.12 5.99
N VAL A 139 2.11 -4.58 5.42
CA VAL A 139 2.33 -3.13 5.37
C VAL A 139 1.96 -2.64 3.99
N TYR A 140 0.96 -1.78 3.89
CA TYR A 140 0.49 -1.22 2.63
C TYR A 140 0.98 0.21 2.44
N ASP A 141 1.52 0.49 1.25
CA ASP A 141 1.85 1.85 0.80
C ASP A 141 1.22 2.06 -0.58
N ASP A 142 0.56 3.19 -0.80
CA ASP A 142 -0.13 3.44 -2.05
C ASP A 142 0.83 3.68 -3.22
N ILE A 143 1.86 4.48 -3.02
CA ILE A 143 2.81 4.85 -4.07
C ILE A 143 4.24 4.82 -3.52
N LEU A 144 5.10 4.06 -4.20
CA LEU A 144 6.51 4.03 -3.89
C LEU A 144 7.28 4.99 -4.79
N THR A 145 8.02 5.88 -4.20
CA THR A 145 8.93 6.78 -4.92
C THR A 145 10.40 6.45 -4.63
N THR A 146 10.88 6.76 -3.44
CA THR A 146 12.26 6.50 -3.03
C THR A 146 12.44 5.21 -2.25
N GLY A 147 11.39 4.75 -1.57
CA GLY A 147 11.42 3.60 -0.68
C GLY A 147 11.86 3.92 0.74
N SER A 148 12.15 5.17 1.06
CA SER A 148 12.54 5.57 2.41
C SER A 148 11.45 5.27 3.45
N THR A 149 10.19 5.40 3.06
CA THR A 149 9.05 5.07 3.91
C THR A 149 9.02 3.58 4.26
N LEU A 150 9.29 2.70 3.28
CA LEU A 150 9.34 1.27 3.53
C LEU A 150 10.50 0.89 4.45
N LEU A 151 11.67 1.50 4.24
CA LEU A 151 12.83 1.25 5.09
C LEU A 151 12.58 1.66 6.53
N ALA A 152 11.99 2.83 6.75
CA ALA A 152 11.65 3.31 8.10
C ALA A 152 10.59 2.43 8.77
N THR A 153 9.61 1.96 8.00
CA THR A 153 8.60 1.02 8.52
C THR A 153 9.23 -0.32 8.87
N TYR A 154 10.13 -0.82 8.04
CA TYR A 154 10.87 -2.04 8.32
C TYR A 154 11.65 -1.93 9.64
N GLU A 155 12.39 -0.84 9.84
CA GLU A 155 13.14 -0.61 11.07
C GLU A 155 12.24 -0.63 12.31
N LEU A 156 11.03 -0.08 12.17
CA LEU A 156 10.06 -0.06 13.26
C LEU A 156 9.49 -1.45 13.58
N LEU A 157 9.30 -2.30 12.57
CA LEU A 157 8.55 -3.56 12.68
C LEU A 157 9.40 -4.82 12.48
N LYS A 158 10.70 -4.70 12.33
CA LYS A 158 11.57 -5.83 11.96
C LYS A 158 11.59 -6.99 12.96
N ASP A 159 11.18 -6.76 14.19
CA ASP A 159 11.11 -7.80 15.23
C ASP A 159 9.87 -8.70 15.12
N ARG A 160 8.98 -8.40 14.18
CA ARG A 160 7.81 -9.24 13.95
C ARG A 160 8.17 -10.54 13.23
N GLU A 161 7.36 -11.55 13.40
CA GLU A 161 7.58 -12.87 12.81
C GLU A 161 7.61 -12.82 11.28
N GLN A 162 6.65 -12.10 10.69
CA GLN A 162 6.59 -11.92 9.24
C GLN A 162 6.13 -10.51 8.88
N LEU A 163 6.76 -9.94 7.86
CA LEU A 163 6.35 -8.67 7.26
C LEU A 163 6.16 -8.88 5.77
N LEU A 164 5.02 -8.48 5.25
CA LEU A 164 4.75 -8.46 3.82
C LEU A 164 4.49 -7.01 3.39
N PHE A 165 5.41 -6.46 2.63
CA PHE A 165 5.26 -5.09 2.11
C PHE A 165 4.52 -5.13 0.77
N LEU A 166 3.42 -4.42 0.71
CA LEU A 166 2.57 -4.33 -0.46
C LEU A 166 2.46 -2.88 -0.89
N VAL A 167 2.84 -2.62 -2.13
CA VAL A 167 2.80 -1.28 -2.72
C VAL A 167 1.80 -1.28 -3.86
N GLY A 168 0.90 -0.30 -3.88
CA GLY A 168 -0.07 -0.15 -4.95
C GLY A 168 0.63 0.18 -6.27
N ILE A 169 1.38 1.28 -6.30
CA ILE A 169 2.03 1.77 -7.52
C ILE A 169 3.52 1.93 -7.29
N ASN A 170 4.30 1.26 -8.10
CA ASN A 170 5.74 1.47 -8.14
C ASN A 170 6.05 2.56 -9.19
N ASN A 171 6.51 3.70 -8.70
CA ASN A 171 6.82 4.87 -9.53
C ASN A 171 8.33 5.03 -9.79
N LYS A 172 9.02 3.93 -9.87
CA LYS A 172 10.45 3.95 -10.22
C LYS A 172 10.70 3.76 -11.68
#